data_6264f3c282aca3f9c7a3133078ed278f
#
_entry.id   6264f3c282aca3f9c7a3133078ed278f
#
_cell.length_a   1.000
_cell.length_b   1.000
_cell.length_c   1.000
_cell.angle_alpha   90.00
_cell.angle_beta   90.00
_cell.angle_gamma   90.00
#
_symmetry.space_group_name_H-M   'P 1'
#
loop_
_entity.id
_entity.type
_entity.pdbx_description
1 polymer ?
#
loop_
_entity_poly.entity_id
_entity_poly.type
_entity_poly.pdbx_seq_one_letter_code
_entity_poly.pdbx_strand_id
1 'polypeptide(L)'
;MRILGNGIDIVENRRIEKAIKNKNFVNKIFSTKEKNIAKNKRVNKTNYFAKRFAAKEAFLKAIGTGLSKGFKFNDITIINNNKGQPFIELEKKIQLFIKKKFKIKKYQIHLSISDEKRYSIAYVILNESLK
;
A
#
# COMPACT_ATOMS: atom_id res chain seq x y z
N MET A 1 5.97 8.32 -21.83
CA MET A 1 5.62 7.61 -20.57
C MET A 1 4.84 6.35 -20.90
N ARG A 2 5.19 5.26 -20.25
CA ARG A 2 4.51 3.99 -20.49
C ARG A 2 3.89 3.50 -19.18
N ILE A 3 2.60 3.19 -19.21
CA ILE A 3 1.94 2.60 -18.04
C ILE A 3 2.28 1.11 -18.02
N LEU A 4 2.81 0.66 -16.88
CA LEU A 4 3.26 -0.71 -16.70
C LEU A 4 2.18 -1.57 -16.04
N GLY A 5 1.37 -0.98 -15.19
CA GLY A 5 0.29 -1.68 -14.53
C GLY A 5 -0.58 -0.75 -13.73
N ASN A 6 -1.72 -1.27 -13.34
CA ASN A 6 -2.62 -0.57 -12.44
C ASN A 6 -3.28 -1.58 -11.51
N GLY A 7 -3.75 -1.09 -10.37
CA GLY A 7 -4.43 -1.94 -9.42
C GLY A 7 -5.44 -1.14 -8.64
N ILE A 8 -6.52 -1.79 -8.29
CA ILE A 8 -7.57 -1.21 -7.47
C ILE A 8 -7.98 -2.24 -6.42
N ASP A 9 -8.29 -1.75 -5.23
CA ASP A 9 -8.80 -2.61 -4.19
C ASP A 9 -9.82 -1.85 -3.35
N ILE A 10 -10.84 -2.56 -2.90
CA ILE A 10 -11.85 -2.03 -1.99
C ILE A 10 -11.92 -2.96 -0.79
N VAL A 11 -11.99 -2.39 0.40
CA VAL A 11 -12.09 -3.15 1.63
C VAL A 11 -13.21 -2.60 2.49
N GLU A 12 -13.96 -3.52 3.11
CA GLU A 12 -14.96 -3.13 4.09
C GLU A 12 -14.27 -2.79 5.40
N ASN A 13 -14.46 -1.58 5.89
CA ASN A 13 -13.77 -1.10 7.10
C ASN A 13 -14.06 -1.99 8.31
N ARG A 14 -15.27 -2.53 8.41
CA ARG A 14 -15.66 -3.41 9.51
C ARG A 14 -14.82 -4.68 9.58
N ARG A 15 -14.40 -5.22 8.44
CA ARG A 15 -13.52 -6.39 8.40
C ARG A 15 -12.15 -6.06 9.00
N ILE A 16 -11.65 -4.88 8.68
CA ILE A 16 -10.36 -4.43 9.23
C ILE A 16 -10.48 -4.13 10.72
N GLU A 17 -11.59 -3.54 11.14
CA GLU A 17 -11.84 -3.28 12.56
C GLU A 17 -11.72 -4.56 13.39
N LYS A 18 -12.26 -5.65 12.89
CA LYS A 18 -12.15 -6.95 13.55
C LYS A 18 -10.74 -7.51 13.48
N ALA A 19 -10.12 -7.42 12.31
CA ALA A 19 -8.80 -8.01 12.07
C ALA A 19 -7.70 -7.37 12.89
N ILE A 20 -7.73 -6.05 13.08
CA ILE A 20 -6.69 -5.34 13.84
C ILE A 20 -6.72 -5.58 15.34
N LYS A 21 -7.74 -6.25 15.84
CA LYS A 21 -7.75 -6.72 17.24
C LYS A 21 -6.72 -7.82 17.47
N ASN A 22 -6.30 -8.50 16.41
CA ASN A 22 -5.29 -9.54 16.46
C ASN A 22 -3.92 -8.92 16.18
N LYS A 23 -3.03 -8.95 17.18
CA LYS A 23 -1.69 -8.37 17.05
C LYS A 23 -0.87 -9.06 15.96
N ASN A 24 -1.05 -10.35 15.76
CA ASN A 24 -0.34 -11.09 14.71
C ASN A 24 -0.71 -10.57 13.32
N PHE A 25 -1.99 -10.28 13.10
CA PHE A 25 -2.44 -9.69 11.84
C PHE A 25 -1.76 -8.33 11.62
N VAL A 26 -1.80 -7.46 12.64
CA VAL A 26 -1.22 -6.12 12.52
C VAL A 26 0.28 -6.21 12.21
N ASN A 27 1.01 -7.05 12.92
CA ASN A 27 2.45 -7.20 12.72
C ASN A 27 2.80 -7.79 11.36
N LYS A 28 1.95 -8.67 10.83
CA LYS A 28 2.16 -9.29 9.53
C LYS A 28 1.93 -8.33 8.37
N ILE A 29 0.93 -7.47 8.50
CA ILE A 29 0.47 -6.61 7.40
C ILE A 29 1.16 -5.25 7.39
N PHE A 30 1.35 -4.64 8.57
CA PHE A 30 1.77 -3.25 8.64
C PHE A 30 3.22 -3.10 9.09
N SER A 31 3.93 -2.17 8.47
CA SER A 31 5.32 -1.89 8.81
C SER A 31 5.42 -1.22 10.17
N THR A 32 6.62 -1.21 10.74
CA THR A 32 6.88 -0.54 12.02
C THR A 32 6.51 0.95 11.94
N LYS A 33 6.84 1.61 10.84
CA LYS A 33 6.52 3.02 10.64
C LYS A 33 5.01 3.25 10.66
N GLU A 34 4.26 2.42 9.97
CA GLU A 34 2.78 2.51 9.97
C GLU A 34 2.20 2.28 11.36
N LYS A 35 2.70 1.29 12.06
CA LYS A 35 2.22 1.00 13.42
C LYS A 35 2.52 2.13 14.39
N ASN A 36 3.68 2.76 14.27
CA ASN A 36 4.04 3.87 15.15
C ASN A 36 3.13 5.09 14.91
N ILE A 37 2.81 5.38 13.67
CA ILE A 37 1.88 6.48 13.36
C ILE A 37 0.49 6.18 13.92
N ALA A 38 0.06 4.93 13.85
CA ALA A 38 -1.26 4.50 14.34
C ALA A 38 -1.41 4.64 15.86
N LYS A 39 -0.30 4.76 16.60
CA LYS A 39 -0.36 4.99 18.06
C LYS A 39 -0.85 6.38 18.42
N ASN A 40 -0.87 7.32 17.47
CA ASN A 40 -1.37 8.66 17.70
C ASN A 40 -2.87 8.60 18.00
N LYS A 41 -3.28 9.19 19.13
CA LYS A 41 -4.67 9.16 19.59
C LYS A 41 -5.65 9.87 18.66
N ARG A 42 -5.16 10.77 17.80
CA ARG A 42 -5.99 11.50 16.84
C ARG A 42 -6.32 10.69 15.59
N VAL A 43 -5.67 9.53 15.43
CA VAL A 43 -5.87 8.67 14.27
C VAL A 43 -7.06 7.74 14.52
N ASN A 44 -8.00 7.71 13.58
CA ASN A 44 -9.03 6.66 13.56
C ASN A 44 -8.36 5.39 13.07
N LYS A 45 -8.11 4.47 13.97
CA LYS A 45 -7.32 3.27 13.69
C LYS A 45 -7.93 2.41 12.59
N THR A 46 -9.24 2.19 12.63
CA THR A 46 -9.91 1.37 11.63
C THR A 46 -9.69 1.91 10.23
N ASN A 47 -10.02 3.18 10.02
CA ASN A 47 -9.86 3.79 8.69
C ASN A 47 -8.38 3.90 8.29
N TYR A 48 -7.52 4.21 9.26
CA TYR A 48 -6.08 4.28 9.01
C TYR A 48 -5.56 2.97 8.42
N PHE A 49 -5.82 1.86 9.10
CA PHE A 49 -5.35 0.55 8.67
C PHE A 49 -6.07 0.04 7.43
N ALA A 50 -7.38 0.32 7.31
CA ALA A 50 -8.15 -0.09 6.14
C ALA A 50 -7.61 0.55 4.86
N LYS A 51 -7.29 1.86 4.90
CA LYS A 51 -6.72 2.57 3.76
C LYS A 51 -5.36 1.98 3.36
N ARG A 52 -4.52 1.69 4.34
CA ARG A 52 -3.20 1.11 4.09
C ARG A 52 -3.30 -0.29 3.53
N PHE A 53 -4.20 -1.09 4.07
CA PHE A 53 -4.42 -2.44 3.57
C PHE A 53 -4.87 -2.42 2.09
N ALA A 54 -5.86 -1.58 1.78
CA ALA A 54 -6.35 -1.44 0.41
C ALA A 54 -5.24 -0.98 -0.54
N ALA A 55 -4.41 -0.02 -0.09
CA ALA A 55 -3.30 0.48 -0.90
C ALA A 55 -2.26 -0.60 -1.20
N LYS A 56 -1.94 -1.43 -0.22
CA LYS A 56 -0.98 -2.52 -0.41
C LYS A 56 -1.52 -3.57 -1.39
N GLU A 57 -2.79 -3.92 -1.27
CA GLU A 57 -3.44 -4.85 -2.21
C GLU A 57 -3.47 -4.26 -3.62
N ALA A 58 -3.84 -2.99 -3.75
CA ALA A 58 -3.87 -2.32 -5.04
C ALA A 58 -2.48 -2.29 -5.69
N PHE A 59 -1.44 -2.02 -4.89
CA PHE A 59 -0.07 -2.02 -5.37
C PHE A 59 0.35 -3.40 -5.89
N LEU A 60 0.05 -4.46 -5.14
CA LEU A 60 0.39 -5.81 -5.56
C LEU A 60 -0.31 -6.20 -6.86
N LYS A 61 -1.56 -5.77 -7.04
CA LYS A 61 -2.26 -5.95 -8.32
C LYS A 61 -1.56 -5.20 -9.45
N ALA A 62 -1.07 -4.00 -9.18
CA ALA A 62 -0.39 -3.19 -10.19
C ALA A 62 0.89 -3.85 -10.69
N ILE A 63 1.66 -4.49 -9.80
CA ILE A 63 2.87 -5.21 -10.23
C ILE A 63 2.58 -6.64 -10.67
N GLY A 64 1.36 -7.12 -10.46
CA GLY A 64 0.90 -8.37 -11.06
C GLY A 64 1.37 -9.65 -10.40
N THR A 65 1.82 -9.62 -9.15
CA THR A 65 2.41 -10.82 -8.54
C THR A 65 1.74 -11.27 -7.24
N GLY A 66 0.99 -10.42 -6.57
CA GLY A 66 0.58 -10.71 -5.21
C GLY A 66 1.81 -10.93 -4.32
N LEU A 67 1.70 -11.83 -3.35
CA LEU A 67 2.78 -12.12 -2.39
C LEU A 67 3.65 -13.31 -2.80
N SER A 68 3.57 -13.76 -4.04
CA SER A 68 4.20 -15.03 -4.47
C SER A 68 5.71 -14.96 -4.67
N LYS A 69 6.33 -13.80 -4.57
CA LYS A 69 7.76 -13.61 -4.85
C LYS A 69 8.60 -13.36 -3.59
N GLY A 70 8.14 -13.88 -2.45
CA GLY A 70 8.84 -13.67 -1.18
C GLY A 70 8.61 -12.29 -0.58
N PHE A 71 7.68 -11.53 -1.11
CA PHE A 71 7.32 -10.24 -0.57
C PHE A 71 6.33 -10.41 0.59
N LYS A 72 6.40 -9.47 1.53
CA LYS A 72 5.46 -9.41 2.64
C LYS A 72 4.71 -8.09 2.57
N PHE A 73 3.50 -8.07 3.09
CA PHE A 73 2.73 -6.82 3.15
C PHE A 73 3.51 -5.72 3.88
N ASN A 74 4.23 -6.08 4.95
CA ASN A 74 4.99 -5.09 5.72
C ASN A 74 6.30 -4.65 5.06
N ASP A 75 6.65 -5.19 3.89
CA ASP A 75 7.72 -4.67 3.05
C ASP A 75 7.27 -3.43 2.26
N ILE A 76 5.96 -3.15 2.28
CA ILE A 76 5.34 -2.01 1.62
C ILE A 76 4.85 -1.06 2.71
N THR A 77 5.25 0.20 2.66
CA THR A 77 4.83 1.19 3.64
C THR A 77 4.07 2.30 2.96
N ILE A 78 2.89 2.62 3.46
CA ILE A 78 2.06 3.70 2.94
C ILE A 78 2.19 4.87 3.92
N ILE A 79 2.70 5.98 3.44
CA ILE A 79 2.88 7.19 4.25
C ILE A 79 2.22 8.37 3.59
N ASN A 80 1.97 9.40 4.37
CA ASN A 80 1.40 10.66 3.88
C ASN A 80 2.45 11.75 4.00
N ASN A 81 2.53 12.63 3.00
CA ASN A 81 3.37 13.80 3.09
C ASN A 81 2.70 14.88 3.94
N ASN A 82 3.34 16.04 4.08
CA ASN A 82 2.82 17.14 4.90
C ASN A 82 1.49 17.70 4.41
N LYS A 83 1.15 17.46 3.14
CA LYS A 83 -0.12 17.89 2.54
C LYS A 83 -1.19 16.82 2.60
N GLY A 84 -0.89 15.68 3.24
CA GLY A 84 -1.83 14.58 3.36
C GLY A 84 -1.88 13.66 2.15
N GLN A 85 -1.04 13.86 1.15
CA GLN A 85 -1.00 12.97 -0.01
C GLN A 85 -0.34 11.64 0.34
N PRO A 86 -0.96 10.50 0.00
CA PRO A 86 -0.35 9.20 0.25
C PRO A 86 0.68 8.84 -0.80
N PHE A 87 1.72 8.14 -0.40
CA PHE A 87 2.67 7.54 -1.31
C PHE A 87 3.25 6.26 -0.72
N ILE A 88 3.93 5.50 -1.57
CA ILE A 88 4.38 4.16 -1.24
C ILE A 88 5.89 4.12 -1.13
N GLU A 89 6.38 3.63 0.02
CA GLU A 89 7.80 3.31 0.21
C GLU A 89 7.95 1.79 0.11
N LEU A 90 8.95 1.35 -0.62
CA LEU A 90 9.18 -0.07 -0.87
C LEU A 90 10.54 -0.51 -0.36
N GLU A 91 10.61 -1.70 0.21
CA GLU A 91 11.88 -2.36 0.49
C GLU A 91 12.63 -2.59 -0.83
N LYS A 92 13.95 -2.58 -0.74
CA LYS A 92 14.82 -2.66 -1.93
C LYS A 92 14.53 -3.87 -2.80
N LYS A 93 14.20 -5.00 -2.21
CA LYS A 93 13.92 -6.22 -2.98
C LYS A 93 12.71 -6.05 -3.91
N ILE A 94 11.71 -5.28 -3.52
CA ILE A 94 10.56 -5.01 -4.37
C ILE A 94 10.94 -4.03 -5.48
N GLN A 95 11.73 -3.00 -5.15
CA GLN A 95 12.23 -2.06 -6.15
C GLN A 95 12.99 -2.77 -7.25
N LEU A 96 13.88 -3.68 -6.88
CA LEU A 96 14.66 -4.45 -7.84
C LEU A 96 13.78 -5.38 -8.67
N PHE A 97 12.78 -5.98 -8.05
CA PHE A 97 11.84 -6.84 -8.75
C PHE A 97 11.10 -6.07 -9.85
N ILE A 98 10.60 -4.86 -9.54
CA ILE A 98 9.90 -4.03 -10.52
C ILE A 98 10.79 -3.73 -11.71
N LYS A 99 12.01 -3.30 -11.45
CA LYS A 99 12.96 -2.94 -12.52
C LYS A 99 13.27 -4.14 -13.41
N LYS A 100 13.44 -5.31 -12.83
CA LYS A 100 13.74 -6.52 -13.57
C LYS A 100 12.53 -7.02 -14.36
N LYS A 101 11.36 -7.06 -13.73
CA LYS A 101 10.14 -7.58 -14.37
C LYS A 101 9.79 -6.76 -15.60
N PHE A 102 9.82 -5.45 -15.49
CA PHE A 102 9.39 -4.55 -16.57
C PHE A 102 10.53 -4.10 -17.46
N LYS A 103 11.77 -4.54 -17.15
CA LYS A 103 12.98 -4.20 -17.92
C LYS A 103 13.17 -2.69 -18.05
N ILE A 104 13.09 -2.01 -16.91
CA ILE A 104 13.18 -0.54 -16.83
C ILE A 104 14.21 -0.12 -15.79
N LYS A 105 14.66 1.12 -15.88
CA LYS A 105 15.62 1.69 -14.93
C LYS A 105 14.94 2.51 -13.85
N LYS A 106 13.85 3.21 -14.19
CA LYS A 106 13.15 4.08 -13.27
C LYS A 106 11.65 3.94 -13.45
N TYR A 107 10.92 4.12 -12.36
CA TYR A 107 9.47 4.04 -12.38
C TYR A 107 8.89 5.07 -11.42
N GLN A 108 7.61 5.34 -11.58
CA GLN A 108 6.83 6.16 -10.66
C GLN A 108 5.59 5.39 -10.26
N ILE A 109 5.20 5.58 -9.01
CA ILE A 109 3.98 4.98 -8.48
C ILE A 109 3.04 6.12 -8.10
N HIS A 110 1.83 6.06 -8.60
CA HIS A 110 0.78 7.02 -8.27
C HIS A 110 -0.26 6.30 -7.44
N LEU A 111 -0.59 6.88 -6.29
CA LEU A 111 -1.53 6.28 -5.35
C LEU A 111 -2.63 7.28 -5.04
N SER A 112 -3.86 6.82 -5.14
CA SER A 112 -5.02 7.58 -4.69
C SER A 112 -5.84 6.71 -3.75
N ILE A 113 -6.31 7.30 -2.66
CA ILE A 113 -7.09 6.58 -1.65
C ILE A 113 -8.33 7.40 -1.35
N SER A 114 -9.46 6.72 -1.25
CA SER A 114 -10.70 7.33 -0.81
C SER A 114 -11.36 6.43 0.23
N ASP A 115 -11.90 7.03 1.26
CA ASP A 115 -12.62 6.26 2.28
C ASP A 115 -13.89 6.96 2.69
N GLU A 116 -14.83 6.15 3.12
CA GLU A 116 -16.06 6.63 3.71
C GLU A 116 -16.34 5.74 4.94
N LYS A 117 -17.51 5.82 5.50
CA LYS A 117 -17.82 5.11 6.75
C LYS A 117 -17.66 3.58 6.63
N ARG A 118 -18.07 3.01 5.51
CA ARG A 118 -18.13 1.55 5.34
C ARG A 118 -16.97 0.97 4.55
N TYR A 119 -16.40 1.73 3.62
CA TYR A 119 -15.41 1.21 2.67
C TYR A 119 -14.23 2.12 2.53
N SER A 120 -13.07 1.50 2.27
CA SER A 120 -11.86 2.19 1.85
C SER A 120 -11.46 1.64 0.49
N ILE A 121 -11.06 2.52 -0.42
CA ILE A 121 -10.67 2.17 -1.78
C ILE A 121 -9.29 2.76 -2.05
N ALA A 122 -8.45 2.00 -2.75
CA ALA A 122 -7.17 2.50 -3.22
C ALA A 122 -7.00 2.18 -4.68
N TYR A 123 -6.33 3.08 -5.41
CA TYR A 123 -6.01 2.90 -6.81
C TYR A 123 -4.55 3.23 -7.03
N VAL A 124 -3.85 2.35 -7.73
CA VAL A 124 -2.42 2.50 -8.01
C VAL A 124 -2.18 2.45 -9.51
N ILE A 125 -1.38 3.39 -9.99
CA ILE A 125 -0.84 3.36 -11.35
C ILE A 125 0.67 3.29 -11.24
N LEU A 126 1.26 2.36 -11.96
CA LEU A 126 2.71 2.22 -12.07
C LEU A 126 3.12 2.56 -13.50
N ASN A 127 4.01 3.52 -13.66
CA ASN A 127 4.48 3.88 -14.99
C ASN A 127 6.01 3.94 -15.05
N GLU A 128 6.54 3.74 -16.24
CA GLU A 128 7.96 3.94 -16.49
C GLU A 128 8.27 5.44 -16.45
N SER A 129 9.34 5.80 -15.76
CA SER A 129 9.81 7.18 -15.73
C SER A 129 10.90 7.36 -16.76
N LEU A 130 10.81 8.44 -17.54
CA LEU A 130 11.79 8.74 -18.58
C LEU A 130 13.02 9.49 -18.05
N LYS A 131 13.00 9.86 -16.78
CA LYS A 131 14.14 10.61 -16.19
C LYS A 131 14.87 9.77 -15.16
#